data_439a8ddd9e9a76e7bcb4348cdf5bc919
#
_entry.id   439a8ddd9e9a76e7bcb4348cdf5bc919
#
_cell.length_a   1.000
_cell.length_b   1.000
_cell.length_c   1.000
_cell.angle_alpha   90.00
_cell.angle_beta   90.00
_cell.angle_gamma   90.00
#
_symmetry.space_group_name_H-M   'P 1'
#
loop_
_entity.id
_entity.type
_entity.pdbx_description
1 polymer ?
#
loop_
_entity_poly.entity_id
_entity_poly.type
_entity_poly.pdbx_seq_one_letter_code
_entity_poly.pdbx_strand_id
1 'polypeptide(L)'
;MDAKRNPNILIAEDVESNFLYLKAVLSKLNANVFWAKNGIEVLDICEREKEIDLVLMDLQMPEMNGYEATQILKKKYPSLPVIAQTAFAMSDDREKALDAGCDDYLAKPIKSKDLLNITEKYLKH
;
A
#
# COMPACT_ATOMS: atom_id res chain seq x y z
N MET A 1 14.18 12.69 15.52
CA MET A 1 14.30 12.28 14.15
C MET A 1 14.52 10.79 14.01
N ASP A 2 13.67 10.13 13.32
CA ASP A 2 13.72 8.68 13.26
C ASP A 2 14.26 8.14 11.96
N ALA A 3 15.26 8.81 11.45
CA ALA A 3 15.89 8.37 10.20
C ALA A 3 16.41 6.94 10.29
N LYS A 4 16.67 6.47 11.50
CA LYS A 4 17.23 5.13 11.70
C LYS A 4 16.17 4.06 11.94
N ARG A 5 14.93 4.46 12.07
CA ARG A 5 13.84 3.50 12.23
C ARG A 5 13.57 2.83 10.88
N ASN A 6 13.40 1.52 10.92
CA ASN A 6 13.01 0.81 9.72
C ASN A 6 11.58 1.18 9.34
N PRO A 7 11.30 1.37 8.06
CA PRO A 7 9.93 1.73 7.66
C PRO A 7 8.96 0.58 7.90
N ASN A 8 7.74 0.92 8.30
CA ASN A 8 6.68 -0.05 8.50
C ASN A 8 5.73 0.06 7.32
N ILE A 9 5.64 -1.01 6.53
CA ILE A 9 4.85 -1.00 5.29
C ILE A 9 3.76 -2.06 5.40
N LEU A 10 2.52 -1.64 5.18
CA LEU A 10 1.39 -2.54 5.16
C LEU A 10 1.07 -2.91 3.71
N ILE A 11 1.06 -4.20 3.44
CA ILE A 11 0.72 -4.70 2.11
C ILE A 11 -0.68 -5.32 2.17
N ALA A 12 -1.60 -4.75 1.41
CA ALA A 12 -2.96 -5.28 1.27
C ALA A 12 -3.01 -6.07 -0.03
N GLU A 13 -3.10 -7.39 0.10
CA GLU A 13 -3.03 -8.30 -1.03
C GLU A 13 -3.64 -9.63 -0.63
N ASP A 14 -4.63 -10.13 -1.39
CA ASP A 14 -5.30 -11.37 -1.01
C ASP A 14 -4.61 -12.63 -1.54
N VAL A 15 -3.66 -12.49 -2.46
CA VAL A 15 -2.94 -13.63 -3.03
C VAL A 15 -1.55 -13.73 -2.39
N GLU A 16 -1.31 -14.84 -1.70
CA GLU A 16 -0.08 -15.00 -0.92
C GLU A 16 1.19 -14.86 -1.77
N SER A 17 1.21 -15.45 -2.96
CA SER A 17 2.41 -15.36 -3.79
C SER A 17 2.74 -13.92 -4.16
N ASN A 18 1.72 -13.10 -4.40
CA ASN A 18 1.94 -11.69 -4.68
C ASN A 18 2.49 -10.96 -3.46
N PHE A 19 1.93 -11.27 -2.29
CA PHE A 19 2.43 -10.69 -1.05
C PHE A 19 3.90 -11.05 -0.82
N LEU A 20 4.25 -12.32 -1.01
CA LEU A 20 5.62 -12.77 -0.77
C LEU A 20 6.61 -12.10 -1.72
N TYR A 21 6.20 -11.89 -2.96
CA TYR A 21 7.04 -11.18 -3.92
C TYR A 21 7.30 -9.74 -3.46
N LEU A 22 6.24 -9.03 -3.08
CA LEU A 22 6.38 -7.65 -2.65
C LEU A 22 7.23 -7.55 -1.38
N LYS A 23 7.02 -8.48 -0.45
CA LYS A 23 7.81 -8.52 0.78
C LYS A 23 9.29 -8.72 0.47
N ALA A 24 9.59 -9.63 -0.46
CA ALA A 24 10.98 -9.89 -0.83
C ALA A 24 11.65 -8.65 -1.42
N VAL A 25 10.93 -7.93 -2.28
CA VAL A 25 11.48 -6.70 -2.87
C VAL A 25 11.72 -5.66 -1.79
N LEU A 26 10.74 -5.47 -0.89
CA LEU A 26 10.84 -4.44 0.13
C LEU A 26 11.87 -4.76 1.22
N SER A 27 12.31 -6.02 1.29
CA SER A 27 13.38 -6.37 2.23
C SER A 27 14.66 -5.61 1.94
N LYS A 28 14.85 -5.15 0.73
CA LYS A 28 16.01 -4.33 0.37
C LYS A 28 16.02 -2.98 1.07
N LEU A 29 14.89 -2.55 1.57
CA LEU A 29 14.77 -1.30 2.34
C LEU A 29 14.77 -1.55 3.84
N ASN A 30 14.99 -2.79 4.26
CA ASN A 30 14.91 -3.20 5.66
C ASN A 30 13.55 -2.87 6.27
N ALA A 31 12.50 -2.98 5.47
CA ALA A 31 11.16 -2.64 5.90
C ALA A 31 10.57 -3.74 6.78
N ASN A 32 9.82 -3.32 7.80
CA ASN A 32 8.94 -4.23 8.52
C ASN A 32 7.65 -4.31 7.74
N VAL A 33 7.24 -5.52 7.39
CA VAL A 33 6.11 -5.72 6.49
C VAL A 33 4.95 -6.35 7.24
N PHE A 34 3.76 -5.77 7.08
CA PHE A 34 2.51 -6.28 7.64
C PHE A 34 1.62 -6.72 6.50
N TRP A 35 0.83 -7.75 6.70
CA TRP A 35 0.00 -8.34 5.66
C TRP A 35 -1.48 -8.22 6.01
N ALA A 36 -2.26 -7.61 5.10
CA ALA A 36 -3.71 -7.57 5.18
C ALA A 36 -4.28 -8.26 3.95
N LYS A 37 -5.28 -9.10 4.15
CA LYS A 37 -5.86 -9.87 3.04
C LYS A 37 -7.10 -9.22 2.46
N ASN A 38 -7.62 -8.20 3.11
CA ASN A 38 -8.79 -7.46 2.63
C ASN A 38 -8.79 -6.08 3.30
N GLY A 39 -9.76 -5.26 2.89
CA GLY A 39 -9.82 -3.89 3.40
C GLY A 39 -10.12 -3.80 4.88
N ILE A 40 -10.87 -4.76 5.41
CA ILE A 40 -11.18 -4.76 6.84
C ILE A 40 -9.91 -4.98 7.65
N GLU A 41 -9.06 -5.91 7.21
CA GLU A 41 -7.80 -6.16 7.89
C GLU A 41 -6.87 -4.96 7.79
N VAL A 42 -6.90 -4.23 6.67
CA VAL A 42 -6.12 -3.00 6.54
C VAL A 42 -6.47 -2.03 7.65
N LEU A 43 -7.77 -1.81 7.85
CA LEU A 43 -8.22 -0.86 8.86
C LEU A 43 -7.85 -1.33 10.26
N ASP A 44 -7.97 -2.64 10.53
CA ASP A 44 -7.60 -3.20 11.83
C ASP A 44 -6.11 -3.03 12.12
N ILE A 45 -5.28 -3.31 11.13
CA ILE A 45 -3.83 -3.21 11.32
C ILE A 45 -3.42 -1.75 11.55
N CYS A 46 -3.99 -0.82 10.80
CA CYS A 46 -3.67 0.59 10.99
C CYS A 46 -4.14 1.09 12.35
N GLU A 47 -5.22 0.51 12.90
CA GLU A 47 -5.68 0.85 14.23
C GLU A 47 -4.69 0.36 15.31
N ARG A 48 -4.19 -0.87 15.15
CA ARG A 48 -3.26 -1.48 16.09
C ARG A 48 -1.85 -0.93 15.99
N GLU A 49 -1.36 -0.79 14.76
CA GLU A 49 0.02 -0.38 14.50
C GLU A 49 0.02 1.10 14.15
N LYS A 50 0.34 1.92 15.13
CA LYS A 50 0.24 3.37 14.95
C LYS A 50 1.33 3.99 14.10
N GLU A 51 2.36 3.21 13.75
CA GLU A 51 3.50 3.75 13.01
C GLU A 51 3.62 3.19 11.61
N ILE A 52 2.50 2.86 10.97
CA ILE A 52 2.53 2.46 9.56
C ILE A 52 2.95 3.67 8.74
N ASP A 53 3.95 3.49 7.90
CA ASP A 53 4.53 4.59 7.11
C ASP A 53 3.98 4.65 5.70
N LEU A 54 3.47 3.52 5.19
CA LEU A 54 3.02 3.45 3.81
C LEU A 54 2.14 2.22 3.63
N VAL A 55 1.10 2.34 2.81
CA VAL A 55 0.21 1.22 2.48
C VAL A 55 0.29 0.95 0.98
N LEU A 56 0.56 -0.31 0.63
CA LEU A 56 0.41 -0.79 -0.74
C LEU A 56 -0.94 -1.46 -0.81
N MET A 57 -1.87 -0.87 -1.56
CA MET A 57 -3.27 -1.26 -1.53
C MET A 57 -3.71 -1.88 -2.85
N ASP A 58 -3.94 -3.19 -2.85
CA ASP A 58 -4.58 -3.84 -3.99
C ASP A 58 -6.03 -3.35 -4.06
N LEU A 59 -6.45 -2.92 -5.23
CA LEU A 59 -7.79 -2.40 -5.40
C LEU A 59 -8.84 -3.51 -5.54
N GLN A 60 -8.41 -4.72 -5.88
CA GLN A 60 -9.30 -5.85 -6.10
C GLN A 60 -9.13 -6.88 -4.99
N MET A 61 -9.89 -6.73 -3.92
CA MET A 61 -9.84 -7.65 -2.78
C MET A 61 -11.23 -8.06 -2.35
N PRO A 62 -11.37 -9.25 -1.73
CA PRO A 62 -12.69 -9.68 -1.23
C PRO A 62 -13.13 -8.84 -0.04
N GLU A 63 -14.41 -8.90 0.26
CA GLU A 63 -15.09 -8.24 1.38
C GLU A 63 -15.07 -6.73 1.24
N MET A 64 -14.05 -6.04 1.74
CA MET A 64 -13.91 -4.60 1.52
C MET A 64 -12.78 -4.37 0.53
N ASN A 65 -13.09 -3.75 -0.62
CA ASN A 65 -12.07 -3.53 -1.64
C ASN A 65 -11.18 -2.34 -1.29
N GLY A 66 -10.13 -2.17 -2.10
CA GLY A 66 -9.13 -1.16 -1.82
C GLY A 66 -9.63 0.28 -1.92
N TYR A 67 -10.63 0.53 -2.76
CA TYR A 67 -11.19 1.87 -2.88
C TYR A 67 -11.86 2.30 -1.59
N GLU A 68 -12.72 1.42 -1.04
CA GLU A 68 -13.41 1.71 0.20
C GLU A 68 -12.45 1.88 1.36
N ALA A 69 -11.47 0.97 1.45
CA ALA A 69 -10.48 1.03 2.53
C ALA A 69 -9.69 2.33 2.45
N THR A 70 -9.30 2.74 1.24
CA THR A 70 -8.54 3.98 1.04
C THR A 70 -9.34 5.19 1.49
N GLN A 71 -10.62 5.26 1.13
CA GLN A 71 -11.45 6.38 1.53
C GLN A 71 -11.52 6.52 3.04
N ILE A 72 -11.66 5.40 3.74
CA ILE A 72 -11.72 5.42 5.20
C ILE A 72 -10.36 5.79 5.78
N LEU A 73 -9.29 5.20 5.27
CA LEU A 73 -7.93 5.49 5.76
C LEU A 73 -7.57 6.96 5.62
N LYS A 74 -7.88 7.54 4.47
CA LYS A 74 -7.48 8.93 4.22
C LYS A 74 -8.28 9.91 5.08
N LYS A 75 -9.47 9.53 5.51
CA LYS A 75 -10.21 10.35 6.47
C LYS A 75 -9.60 10.29 7.86
N LYS A 76 -9.14 9.10 8.27
CA LYS A 76 -8.57 8.92 9.61
C LYS A 76 -7.09 9.33 9.65
N TYR A 77 -6.35 9.05 8.59
CA TYR A 77 -4.91 9.29 8.55
C TYR A 77 -4.56 10.01 7.24
N PRO A 78 -4.88 11.31 7.14
CA PRO A 78 -4.70 12.02 5.86
C PRO A 78 -3.26 12.06 5.34
N SER A 79 -2.29 11.94 6.24
CA SER A 79 -0.87 11.99 5.84
C SER A 79 -0.28 10.64 5.49
N LEU A 80 -1.05 9.56 5.67
CA LEU A 80 -0.54 8.21 5.38
C LEU A 80 -0.54 7.97 3.87
N PRO A 81 0.63 7.72 3.26
CA PRO A 81 0.66 7.46 1.82
C PRO A 81 0.00 6.12 1.49
N VAL A 82 -0.87 6.12 0.49
CA VAL A 82 -1.51 4.91 -0.01
C VAL A 82 -1.18 4.78 -1.48
N ILE A 83 -0.50 3.71 -1.84
CA ILE A 83 -0.10 3.42 -3.21
C ILE A 83 -0.99 2.29 -3.74
N ALA A 84 -1.79 2.59 -4.75
CA ALA A 84 -2.69 1.59 -5.31
C ALA A 84 -1.95 0.59 -6.19
N GLN A 85 -2.38 -0.66 -6.15
CA GLN A 85 -1.93 -1.69 -7.08
C GLN A 85 -3.11 -2.05 -7.96
N THR A 86 -2.94 -1.97 -9.27
CA THR A 86 -4.03 -2.24 -10.19
C THR A 86 -3.60 -3.21 -11.27
N ALA A 87 -4.51 -4.14 -11.62
CA ALA A 87 -4.26 -5.09 -12.71
C ALA A 87 -4.32 -4.40 -14.07
N PHE A 88 -4.98 -3.27 -14.14
CA PHE A 88 -5.18 -2.55 -15.41
C PHE A 88 -4.68 -1.14 -15.28
N ALA A 89 -3.67 -0.79 -16.07
CA ALA A 89 -3.13 0.56 -16.09
C ALA A 89 -3.97 1.46 -17.01
N MET A 90 -5.28 1.21 -17.06
CA MET A 90 -6.21 2.02 -17.84
C MET A 90 -6.45 3.33 -17.11
N SER A 91 -6.74 4.37 -17.89
CA SER A 91 -6.95 5.69 -17.31
C SER A 91 -8.09 5.70 -16.28
N ASP A 92 -9.14 4.91 -16.52
CA ASP A 92 -10.27 4.85 -15.59
C ASP A 92 -9.86 4.33 -14.21
N ASP A 93 -9.04 3.27 -14.18
CA ASP A 93 -8.59 2.71 -12.91
C ASP A 93 -7.70 3.68 -12.16
N ARG A 94 -6.84 4.38 -12.88
CA ARG A 94 -5.99 5.39 -12.28
C ARG A 94 -6.81 6.50 -11.66
N GLU A 95 -7.80 6.99 -12.41
CA GLU A 95 -8.66 8.07 -11.92
C GLU A 95 -9.46 7.64 -10.70
N LYS A 96 -10.00 6.43 -10.73
CA LYS A 96 -10.75 5.91 -9.59
C LYS A 96 -9.88 5.79 -8.34
N ALA A 97 -8.63 5.35 -8.52
CA ALA A 97 -7.71 5.24 -7.40
C ALA A 97 -7.41 6.61 -6.81
N LEU A 98 -7.12 7.59 -7.65
CA LEU A 98 -6.82 8.93 -7.18
C LEU A 98 -8.05 9.58 -6.55
N ASP A 99 -9.24 9.36 -7.12
CA ASP A 99 -10.48 9.89 -6.55
C ASP A 99 -10.78 9.31 -5.18
N ALA A 100 -10.40 8.05 -4.96
CA ALA A 100 -10.58 7.41 -3.65
C ALA A 100 -9.61 7.95 -2.61
N GLY A 101 -8.55 8.63 -3.04
CA GLY A 101 -7.58 9.23 -2.14
C GLY A 101 -6.20 8.61 -2.20
N CYS A 102 -5.96 7.67 -3.13
CA CYS A 102 -4.63 7.11 -3.29
C CYS A 102 -3.65 8.18 -3.74
N ASP A 103 -2.45 8.12 -3.22
CA ASP A 103 -1.42 9.11 -3.53
C ASP A 103 -0.70 8.79 -4.83
N ASP A 104 -0.66 7.50 -5.19
CA ASP A 104 0.02 7.08 -6.40
C ASP A 104 -0.49 5.68 -6.77
N TYR A 105 0.02 5.11 -7.84
CA TYR A 105 -0.41 3.77 -8.25
C TYR A 105 0.73 3.03 -8.95
N LEU A 106 0.61 1.69 -8.94
CA LEU A 106 1.51 0.79 -9.65
C LEU A 106 0.67 -0.21 -10.43
N ALA A 107 1.04 -0.44 -11.69
CA ALA A 107 0.36 -1.41 -12.54
C ALA A 107 0.98 -2.80 -12.35
N LYS A 108 0.13 -3.83 -12.29
CA LYS A 108 0.60 -5.21 -12.24
C LYS A 108 0.95 -5.69 -13.64
N PRO A 109 1.94 -6.53 -13.80
CA PRO A 109 2.85 -7.07 -12.78
C PRO A 109 3.80 -5.98 -12.29
N ILE A 110 3.97 -5.92 -10.96
CA ILE A 110 4.76 -4.86 -10.36
C ILE A 110 6.24 -5.20 -10.47
N LYS A 111 6.99 -4.30 -11.08
CA LYS A 111 8.43 -4.49 -11.25
C LYS A 111 9.15 -4.02 -9.99
N SER A 112 10.18 -4.77 -9.59
CA SER A 112 10.89 -4.45 -8.35
C SER A 112 11.46 -3.04 -8.36
N LYS A 113 12.00 -2.61 -9.49
CA LYS A 113 12.57 -1.26 -9.60
C LYS A 113 11.52 -0.19 -9.36
N ASP A 114 10.34 -0.36 -9.96
CA ASP A 114 9.26 0.61 -9.82
C ASP A 114 8.77 0.66 -8.38
N LEU A 115 8.64 -0.52 -7.75
CA LEU A 115 8.19 -0.59 -6.36
C LEU A 115 9.17 0.11 -5.44
N LEU A 116 10.47 -0.16 -5.60
CA LEU A 116 11.48 0.47 -4.76
C LEU A 116 11.52 1.98 -4.96
N ASN A 117 11.43 2.44 -6.21
CA ASN A 117 11.47 3.87 -6.50
C ASN A 117 10.30 4.61 -5.88
N ILE A 118 9.09 4.07 -6.04
CA ILE A 118 7.91 4.75 -5.53
C ILE A 118 7.87 4.70 -4.00
N THR A 119 8.30 3.59 -3.42
CA THR A 119 8.33 3.46 -1.96
C THR A 119 9.29 4.49 -1.36
N GLU A 120 10.49 4.59 -1.93
CA GLU A 120 11.46 5.55 -1.43
C GLU A 120 10.96 6.98 -1.58
N LYS A 121 10.25 7.27 -2.67
CA LYS A 121 9.71 8.61 -2.90
C LYS A 121 8.80 9.04 -1.75
N TYR A 122 7.97 8.14 -1.26
CA TYR A 122 6.99 8.48 -0.24
C TYR A 122 7.50 8.31 1.20
N LEU A 123 8.61 7.62 1.38
CA LEU A 123 9.22 7.47 2.69
C LEU A 123 10.20 8.58 3.03
N LYS A 124 10.64 9.31 2.03
CA LYS A 124 11.59 10.42 2.23
C LYS A 124 10.84 11.73 2.38
N HIS A 125 10.94 12.32 3.52
CA HIS A 125 10.44 13.68 3.71
C HIS A 125 11.07 14.35 4.86
#